data_d9dc57e5dd4348020299999b325cbe9d
#
_entry.id   d9dc57e5dd4348020299999b325cbe9d
#
_cell.length_a   1.000
_cell.length_b   1.000
_cell.length_c   1.000
_cell.angle_alpha   90.00
_cell.angle_beta   90.00
_cell.angle_gamma   90.00
#
_symmetry.space_group_name_H-M   'P 1'
#
loop_
_entity.id
_entity.type
_entity.pdbx_description
1 polymer ?
#
loop_
_entity_poly.entity_id
_entity_poly.type
_entity_poly.pdbx_seq_one_letter_code
_entity_poly.pdbx_strand_id
1 'polypeptide(L)'
;MTPAPFGRSRGGECCPGITLLELVIIVAIVATLAGICIPAYDKYRNNTRIAQAILDIRTIEHDLLIQEGFNGNFPDDLSEVGKGDLRDPWGNYYQYYNTATKKSKGHGGGQRWDKLAKPLNTDFDLYSMGRDGKSKPKLDAKESLDDIVRGLNGQYLGLASEF
;
A
#
# COMPACT_ATOMS: atom_id res chain seq x y z
N MET A 1 -21.78 14.66 82.32
CA MET A 1 -22.69 14.16 81.28
C MET A 1 -22.03 14.48 79.96
N THR A 2 -21.25 13.54 79.38
CA THR A 2 -20.51 13.67 78.11
C THR A 2 -21.17 12.77 77.10
N PRO A 3 -21.52 13.26 75.93
CA PRO A 3 -22.10 12.39 74.84
C PRO A 3 -20.99 11.65 74.11
N ALA A 4 -21.24 10.38 73.81
CA ALA A 4 -20.38 9.47 73.09
C ALA A 4 -20.33 9.80 71.57
N PRO A 5 -19.23 9.54 70.89
CA PRO A 5 -19.14 9.77 69.44
C PRO A 5 -19.81 8.63 68.64
N PHE A 6 -20.65 9.03 67.69
CA PHE A 6 -21.27 8.16 66.70
C PHE A 6 -20.21 7.55 65.78
N GLY A 7 -20.03 6.24 65.86
CA GLY A 7 -19.20 5.46 64.95
C GLY A 7 -19.87 5.36 63.57
N ARG A 8 -19.23 5.94 62.58
CA ARG A 8 -19.59 5.83 61.16
C ARG A 8 -19.07 4.49 60.62
N SER A 9 -19.97 3.48 60.51
CA SER A 9 -19.61 2.23 59.84
C SER A 9 -19.43 2.51 58.36
N ARG A 10 -18.18 2.39 57.86
CA ARG A 10 -17.91 2.32 56.45
C ARG A 10 -18.40 0.96 55.95
N GLY A 11 -19.53 0.97 55.21
CA GLY A 11 -19.98 -0.18 54.43
C GLY A 11 -18.87 -0.55 53.42
N GLY A 12 -18.25 -1.70 53.61
CA GLY A 12 -17.33 -2.27 52.64
C GLY A 12 -18.12 -2.60 51.36
N GLU A 13 -17.90 -1.85 50.30
CA GLU A 13 -18.38 -2.23 48.99
C GLU A 13 -17.66 -3.53 48.59
N CYS A 14 -18.34 -4.64 48.66
CA CYS A 14 -17.89 -5.92 48.10
C CYS A 14 -17.80 -5.77 46.59
N CYS A 15 -16.59 -5.64 46.04
CA CYS A 15 -16.37 -5.77 44.62
C CYS A 15 -16.79 -7.19 44.16
N PRO A 16 -17.83 -7.36 43.33
CA PRO A 16 -18.20 -8.67 42.87
C PRO A 16 -17.05 -9.26 42.05
N GLY A 17 -16.53 -10.41 42.43
CA GLY A 17 -15.53 -11.15 41.70
C GLY A 17 -16.14 -11.72 40.40
N ILE A 18 -15.35 -11.67 39.32
CA ILE A 18 -15.73 -12.28 38.03
C ILE A 18 -15.77 -13.80 38.18
N THR A 19 -16.84 -14.45 37.70
CA THR A 19 -16.96 -15.91 37.70
C THR A 19 -16.14 -16.52 36.56
N LEU A 20 -15.68 -17.76 36.73
CA LEU A 20 -14.97 -18.50 35.66
C LEU A 20 -15.84 -18.63 34.40
N LEU A 21 -17.16 -18.86 34.56
CA LEU A 21 -18.11 -18.93 33.45
C LEU A 21 -18.17 -17.62 32.67
N GLU A 22 -18.23 -16.48 33.36
CA GLU A 22 -18.30 -15.14 32.74
C GLU A 22 -17.02 -14.84 31.93
N LEU A 23 -15.85 -15.22 32.48
CA LEU A 23 -14.59 -15.07 31.77
C LEU A 23 -14.55 -15.90 30.48
N VAL A 24 -15.00 -17.16 30.53
CA VAL A 24 -15.04 -18.05 29.35
C VAL A 24 -15.96 -17.50 28.27
N ILE A 25 -17.14 -16.99 28.64
CA ILE A 25 -18.09 -16.39 27.68
C ILE A 25 -17.48 -15.14 27.01
N ILE A 26 -16.83 -14.26 27.79
CA ILE A 26 -16.19 -13.06 27.26
C ILE A 26 -15.09 -13.44 26.26
N VAL A 27 -14.20 -14.38 26.61
CA VAL A 27 -13.13 -14.83 25.71
C VAL A 27 -13.69 -15.47 24.45
N ALA A 28 -14.77 -16.27 24.54
CA ALA A 28 -15.40 -16.87 23.38
C ALA A 28 -15.96 -15.81 22.41
N ILE A 29 -16.64 -14.78 22.93
CA ILE A 29 -17.16 -13.67 22.11
C ILE A 29 -16.03 -12.90 21.45
N VAL A 30 -14.99 -12.52 22.21
CA VAL A 30 -13.84 -11.80 21.66
C VAL A 30 -13.11 -12.61 20.59
N ALA A 31 -12.91 -13.91 20.81
CA ALA A 31 -12.26 -14.79 19.84
C ALA A 31 -13.06 -14.89 18.53
N THR A 32 -14.39 -15.01 18.60
CA THR A 32 -15.24 -15.05 17.40
C THR A 32 -15.22 -13.74 16.64
N LEU A 33 -15.30 -12.59 17.32
CA LEU A 33 -15.20 -11.27 16.69
C LEU A 33 -13.83 -11.03 16.05
N ALA A 34 -12.73 -11.38 16.74
CA ALA A 34 -11.38 -11.27 16.22
C ALA A 34 -11.18 -12.10 14.94
N GLY A 35 -11.75 -13.32 14.89
CA GLY A 35 -11.68 -14.19 13.72
C GLY A 35 -12.27 -13.58 12.45
N ILE A 36 -13.26 -12.71 12.56
CA ILE A 36 -13.88 -12.01 11.43
C ILE A 36 -13.18 -10.67 11.13
N CYS A 37 -12.81 -9.92 12.17
CA CYS A 37 -12.28 -8.57 12.02
C CYS A 37 -10.86 -8.55 11.43
N ILE A 38 -9.99 -9.49 11.79
CA ILE A 38 -8.59 -9.51 11.35
C ILE A 38 -8.47 -9.61 9.82
N PRO A 39 -9.07 -10.60 9.13
CA PRO A 39 -8.95 -10.70 7.66
C PRO A 39 -9.63 -9.53 6.94
N ALA A 40 -10.73 -9.00 7.46
CA ALA A 40 -11.40 -7.84 6.90
C ALA A 40 -10.52 -6.58 6.98
N TYR A 41 -9.82 -6.38 8.09
CA TYR A 41 -8.89 -5.28 8.30
C TYR A 41 -7.68 -5.35 7.36
N ASP A 42 -7.09 -6.55 7.17
CA ASP A 42 -5.96 -6.74 6.26
C ASP A 42 -6.33 -6.42 4.81
N LYS A 43 -7.52 -6.85 4.37
CA LYS A 43 -8.03 -6.50 3.03
C LYS A 43 -8.23 -5.00 2.87
N TYR A 44 -8.88 -4.34 3.84
CA TYR A 44 -9.08 -2.89 3.84
C TYR A 44 -7.75 -2.13 3.77
N ARG A 45 -6.79 -2.51 4.61
CA ARG A 45 -5.46 -1.91 4.64
C ARG A 45 -4.72 -2.09 3.30
N ASN A 46 -4.83 -3.25 2.68
CA ASN A 46 -4.21 -3.48 1.37
C ASN A 46 -4.83 -2.61 0.28
N ASN A 47 -6.15 -2.48 0.24
CA ASN A 47 -6.84 -1.60 -0.72
C ASN A 47 -6.44 -0.13 -0.56
N THR A 48 -6.27 0.33 0.69
CA THR A 48 -5.79 1.69 0.96
C THR A 48 -4.36 1.89 0.43
N ARG A 49 -3.48 0.90 0.57
CA ARG A 49 -2.12 0.95 0.03
C ARG A 49 -2.10 0.97 -1.50
N ILE A 50 -2.95 0.18 -2.16
CA ILE A 50 -3.12 0.21 -3.61
C ILE A 50 -3.54 1.60 -4.07
N ALA A 51 -4.56 2.19 -3.44
CA ALA A 51 -5.02 3.53 -3.77
C ALA A 51 -3.92 4.59 -3.58
N GLN A 52 -3.13 4.48 -2.52
CA GLN A 52 -1.99 5.37 -2.29
C GLN A 52 -0.92 5.21 -3.39
N ALA A 53 -0.55 3.99 -3.75
CA ALA A 53 0.43 3.74 -4.82
C ALA A 53 -0.05 4.29 -6.17
N ILE A 54 -1.35 4.19 -6.47
CA ILE A 54 -1.95 4.81 -7.67
C ILE A 54 -1.79 6.33 -7.65
N LEU A 55 -2.06 6.98 -6.52
CA LEU A 55 -1.88 8.43 -6.36
C LEU A 55 -0.42 8.86 -6.51
N ASP A 56 0.49 8.09 -5.93
CA ASP A 56 1.93 8.35 -6.03
C ASP A 56 2.41 8.26 -7.49
N ILE A 57 2.00 7.20 -8.21
CA ILE A 57 2.33 7.02 -9.64
C ILE A 57 1.75 8.18 -10.47
N ARG A 58 0.53 8.64 -10.19
CA ARG A 58 -0.06 9.81 -10.85
C ARG A 58 0.77 11.08 -10.60
N THR A 59 1.25 11.26 -9.39
CA THR A 59 2.08 12.41 -9.04
C THR A 59 3.42 12.36 -9.75
N ILE A 60 4.07 11.19 -9.78
CA ILE A 60 5.34 10.98 -10.50
C ILE A 60 5.13 11.21 -12.00
N GLU A 61 4.08 10.63 -12.60
CA GLU A 61 3.72 10.83 -14.00
C GLU A 61 3.56 12.31 -14.35
N HIS A 62 2.84 13.07 -13.52
CA HIS A 62 2.66 14.50 -13.71
C HIS A 62 4.00 15.27 -13.69
N ASP A 63 4.89 14.95 -12.75
CA ASP A 63 6.21 15.60 -12.65
C ASP A 63 7.10 15.25 -13.86
N LEU A 64 7.03 14.00 -14.35
CA LEU A 64 7.73 13.56 -15.56
C LEU A 64 7.24 14.28 -16.82
N LEU A 65 5.93 14.45 -16.97
CA LEU A 65 5.33 15.18 -18.10
C LEU A 65 5.68 16.67 -18.08
N ILE A 66 5.73 17.29 -16.89
CA ILE A 66 6.20 18.67 -16.74
C ILE A 66 7.65 18.79 -17.19
N GLN A 67 8.51 17.88 -16.74
CA GLN A 67 9.93 17.90 -17.09
C GLN A 67 10.15 17.69 -18.59
N GLU A 68 9.41 16.76 -19.20
CA GLU A 68 9.43 16.55 -20.65
C GLU A 68 9.01 17.80 -21.41
N GLY A 69 7.96 18.50 -20.95
CA GLY A 69 7.50 19.76 -21.53
C GLY A 69 8.55 20.88 -21.49
N PHE A 70 9.44 20.91 -20.47
CA PHE A 70 10.53 21.88 -20.38
C PHE A 70 11.79 21.47 -21.16
N ASN A 71 12.16 20.21 -21.11
CA ASN A 71 13.44 19.71 -21.62
C ASN A 71 13.31 19.03 -23.01
N GLY A 72 12.09 18.76 -23.47
CA GLY A 72 11.81 18.06 -24.73
C GLY A 72 12.06 16.54 -24.66
N ASN A 73 12.45 16.01 -23.51
CA ASN A 73 12.74 14.60 -23.29
C ASN A 73 12.38 14.18 -21.88
N PHE A 74 11.95 12.93 -21.72
CA PHE A 74 11.80 12.31 -20.41
C PHE A 74 13.18 12.10 -19.75
N PRO A 75 13.28 12.25 -18.41
CA PRO A 75 14.53 12.01 -17.70
C PRO A 75 14.95 10.53 -17.78
N ASP A 76 16.22 10.26 -17.55
CA ASP A 76 16.74 8.88 -17.48
C ASP A 76 16.50 8.24 -16.10
N ASP A 77 16.18 9.05 -15.06
CA ASP A 77 16.04 8.61 -13.67
C ASP A 77 15.03 9.46 -12.90
N LEU A 78 14.30 8.85 -11.96
CA LEU A 78 13.35 9.57 -11.09
C LEU A 78 14.01 10.57 -10.15
N SER A 79 15.31 10.48 -9.90
CA SER A 79 16.06 11.47 -9.09
C SER A 79 16.06 12.85 -9.74
N GLU A 80 15.98 12.93 -11.07
CA GLU A 80 15.93 14.19 -11.80
C GLU A 80 14.64 14.99 -11.54
N VAL A 81 13.57 14.30 -11.14
CA VAL A 81 12.30 14.91 -10.68
C VAL A 81 12.16 14.87 -9.15
N GLY A 82 13.24 14.58 -8.42
CA GLY A 82 13.24 14.52 -6.95
C GLY A 82 12.48 13.35 -6.36
N LYS A 83 12.23 12.27 -7.12
CA LYS A 83 11.47 11.08 -6.71
C LYS A 83 12.32 9.81 -6.64
N GLY A 84 13.63 9.88 -6.78
CA GLY A 84 14.52 8.71 -6.79
C GLY A 84 14.44 7.86 -5.53
N ASP A 85 14.24 8.47 -4.36
CA ASP A 85 14.16 7.79 -3.07
C ASP A 85 12.71 7.52 -2.60
N LEU A 86 11.71 7.85 -3.42
CA LEU A 86 10.31 7.64 -3.07
C LEU A 86 10.00 6.14 -2.99
N ARG A 87 9.34 5.76 -1.91
CA ARG A 87 8.93 4.37 -1.67
C ARG A 87 7.44 4.22 -1.75
N ASP A 88 7.02 3.08 -2.27
CA ASP A 88 5.63 2.68 -2.30
C ASP A 88 5.12 2.33 -0.87
N PRO A 89 3.81 2.15 -0.66
CA PRO A 89 3.23 1.84 0.65
C PRO A 89 3.68 0.49 1.26
N TRP A 90 4.39 -0.35 0.53
CA TRP A 90 4.99 -1.60 1.02
C TRP A 90 6.49 -1.45 1.32
N GLY A 91 7.11 -0.29 0.95
CA GLY A 91 8.50 0.04 1.24
C GLY A 91 9.47 -0.19 0.07
N ASN A 92 8.99 -0.62 -1.10
CA ASN A 92 9.79 -0.81 -2.29
C ASN A 92 9.99 0.54 -3.01
N TYR A 93 11.05 0.66 -3.82
CA TYR A 93 11.23 1.82 -4.70
C TYR A 93 10.32 1.70 -5.92
N TYR A 94 9.77 2.83 -6.37
CA TYR A 94 9.10 2.90 -7.66
C TYR A 94 10.10 2.59 -8.78
N GLN A 95 9.65 1.78 -9.73
CA GLN A 95 10.46 1.34 -10.87
C GLN A 95 10.14 2.21 -12.07
N TYR A 96 11.19 2.71 -12.73
CA TYR A 96 11.08 3.58 -13.88
C TYR A 96 11.97 3.10 -15.02
N TYR A 97 11.46 3.18 -16.26
CA TYR A 97 12.19 2.84 -17.46
C TYR A 97 11.82 3.80 -18.60
N ASN A 98 12.79 4.59 -19.06
CA ASN A 98 12.61 5.48 -20.21
C ASN A 98 12.72 4.65 -21.50
N THR A 99 11.61 4.52 -22.24
CA THR A 99 11.54 3.70 -23.46
C THR A 99 12.35 4.31 -24.62
N ALA A 100 12.43 5.64 -24.71
CA ALA A 100 13.17 6.32 -25.79
C ALA A 100 14.68 6.11 -25.69
N THR A 101 15.24 6.24 -24.50
CA THR A 101 16.68 6.06 -24.26
C THR A 101 17.04 4.60 -23.99
N LYS A 102 16.06 3.74 -23.73
CA LYS A 102 16.21 2.34 -23.31
C LYS A 102 17.10 2.21 -22.07
N LYS A 103 17.04 3.19 -21.20
CA LYS A 103 17.83 3.26 -19.98
C LYS A 103 16.93 3.16 -18.76
N SER A 104 17.47 2.50 -17.78
CA SER A 104 16.96 2.45 -16.43
C SER A 104 18.14 2.73 -15.53
N LYS A 105 18.13 3.86 -14.85
CA LYS A 105 19.14 4.21 -13.83
C LYS A 105 18.48 4.15 -12.45
N GLY A 106 19.30 4.03 -11.44
CA GLY A 106 18.82 3.93 -10.06
C GLY A 106 18.23 2.56 -9.73
N HIS A 107 17.05 2.52 -9.16
CA HIS A 107 16.33 1.29 -8.79
C HIS A 107 15.54 0.68 -9.96
N GLY A 108 15.87 1.03 -11.18
CA GLY A 108 15.14 0.90 -12.41
C GLY A 108 14.58 -0.48 -12.77
N GLY A 109 13.42 -0.43 -13.43
CA GLY A 109 12.77 -1.56 -14.06
C GLY A 109 13.23 -1.84 -15.49
N GLY A 110 12.65 -2.85 -16.13
CA GLY A 110 12.76 -3.11 -17.57
C GLY A 110 11.47 -2.75 -18.28
N GLN A 111 11.54 -2.72 -19.62
CA GLN A 111 10.36 -2.51 -20.44
C GLN A 111 9.27 -3.55 -20.16
N ARG A 112 8.08 -3.06 -19.92
CA ARG A 112 6.91 -3.90 -19.59
C ARG A 112 6.12 -4.24 -20.84
N TRP A 113 5.44 -5.38 -20.80
CA TRP A 113 4.57 -5.83 -21.88
C TRP A 113 3.48 -6.79 -21.39
N ASP A 114 2.37 -6.83 -22.16
CA ASP A 114 1.32 -7.82 -22.04
C ASP A 114 0.98 -8.42 -23.43
N LYS A 115 0.09 -9.42 -23.45
CA LYS A 115 -0.39 -10.03 -24.69
C LYS A 115 -1.11 -9.03 -25.59
N LEU A 116 -1.81 -8.08 -25.00
CA LEU A 116 -2.60 -7.05 -25.70
C LEU A 116 -1.77 -5.81 -26.05
N ALA A 117 -0.68 -5.54 -25.33
CA ALA A 117 0.16 -4.36 -25.49
C ALA A 117 1.65 -4.73 -25.39
N LYS A 118 2.38 -4.60 -26.51
CA LYS A 118 3.80 -4.94 -26.59
C LYS A 118 4.55 -3.91 -27.43
N PRO A 119 5.21 -2.91 -26.81
CA PRO A 119 5.38 -2.65 -25.40
C PRO A 119 4.10 -2.17 -24.69
N LEU A 120 4.11 -2.16 -23.34
CA LEU A 120 2.99 -1.65 -22.54
C LEU A 120 2.81 -0.15 -22.72
N ASN A 121 3.94 0.58 -22.72
CA ASN A 121 4.01 2.03 -22.97
C ASN A 121 5.08 2.33 -24.02
N THR A 122 4.85 3.38 -24.81
CA THR A 122 5.80 3.86 -25.83
C THR A 122 6.68 5.01 -25.32
N ASP A 123 6.28 5.68 -24.27
CA ASP A 123 6.94 6.80 -23.62
C ASP A 123 7.87 6.32 -22.48
N PHE A 124 7.32 5.90 -21.37
CA PHE A 124 8.03 5.34 -20.23
C PHE A 124 7.18 4.33 -19.46
N ASP A 125 7.83 3.37 -18.83
CA ASP A 125 7.20 2.46 -17.87
C ASP A 125 7.43 2.97 -16.46
N LEU A 126 6.37 3.01 -15.64
CA LEU A 126 6.37 3.39 -14.24
C LEU A 126 5.45 2.47 -13.46
N TYR A 127 5.99 1.85 -12.40
CA TYR A 127 5.22 0.89 -11.60
C TYR A 127 5.77 0.70 -10.19
N SER A 128 4.92 0.19 -9.30
CA SER A 128 5.29 -0.37 -7.99
C SER A 128 5.32 -1.89 -8.10
N MET A 129 6.25 -2.53 -7.40
CA MET A 129 6.37 -4.00 -7.33
C MET A 129 5.37 -4.63 -6.35
N GLY A 130 4.37 -3.87 -5.91
CA GLY A 130 3.30 -4.38 -5.07
C GLY A 130 3.76 -4.90 -3.70
N ARG A 131 2.95 -5.77 -3.13
CA ARG A 131 3.13 -6.28 -1.77
C ARG A 131 4.29 -7.27 -1.66
N ASP A 132 4.53 -8.09 -2.67
CA ASP A 132 5.55 -9.14 -2.62
C ASP A 132 6.96 -8.63 -2.98
N GLY A 133 7.07 -7.38 -3.49
CA GLY A 133 8.32 -6.73 -3.87
C GLY A 133 9.03 -7.39 -5.04
N LYS A 134 8.32 -8.18 -5.85
CA LYS A 134 8.86 -8.90 -7.00
C LYS A 134 8.09 -8.50 -8.24
N SER A 135 8.78 -8.46 -9.37
CA SER A 135 8.15 -8.12 -10.64
C SER A 135 8.89 -8.76 -11.82
N LYS A 136 8.16 -9.04 -12.88
CA LYS A 136 8.71 -9.48 -14.16
C LYS A 136 8.20 -8.57 -15.28
N PRO A 137 8.93 -8.46 -16.42
CA PRO A 137 8.51 -7.62 -17.55
C PRO A 137 7.12 -7.96 -18.09
N LYS A 138 6.67 -9.20 -17.98
CA LYS A 138 5.38 -9.67 -18.43
C LYS A 138 4.32 -9.47 -17.32
N LEU A 139 3.21 -8.78 -17.61
CA LEU A 139 2.18 -8.44 -16.62
C LEU A 139 1.43 -9.68 -16.08
N ASP A 140 1.17 -10.68 -16.91
CA ASP A 140 0.46 -11.90 -16.50
C ASP A 140 1.38 -12.92 -15.79
N ALA A 141 2.64 -12.57 -15.50
CA ALA A 141 3.51 -13.38 -14.66
C ALA A 141 3.03 -13.34 -13.20
N LYS A 142 3.11 -14.48 -12.50
CA LYS A 142 2.61 -14.62 -11.13
C LYS A 142 3.19 -13.56 -10.18
N GLU A 143 4.46 -13.21 -10.37
CA GLU A 143 5.18 -12.22 -9.57
C GLU A 143 4.81 -10.76 -9.91
N SER A 144 4.03 -10.54 -10.97
CA SER A 144 3.62 -9.20 -11.41
C SER A 144 2.14 -8.91 -11.16
N LEU A 145 1.36 -9.89 -10.69
CA LEU A 145 -0.10 -9.74 -10.55
C LEU A 145 -0.51 -8.70 -9.50
N ASP A 146 0.31 -8.46 -8.50
CA ASP A 146 0.09 -7.46 -7.45
C ASP A 146 0.84 -6.14 -7.71
N ASP A 147 1.55 -6.03 -8.86
CA ASP A 147 2.14 -4.77 -9.30
C ASP A 147 1.07 -3.71 -9.55
N ILE A 148 1.39 -2.46 -9.23
CA ILE A 148 0.58 -1.31 -9.64
C ILE A 148 1.28 -0.69 -10.84
N VAL A 149 0.65 -0.75 -12.00
CA VAL A 149 1.27 -0.39 -13.27
C VAL A 149 0.56 0.77 -13.96
N ARG A 150 1.36 1.63 -14.58
CA ARG A 150 0.91 2.56 -15.61
C ARG A 150 0.96 1.84 -16.96
N GLY A 151 -0.13 1.89 -17.70
CA GLY A 151 -0.25 1.25 -19.01
C GLY A 151 -0.92 2.14 -20.06
N LEU A 152 -0.72 1.78 -21.34
CA LEU A 152 -1.31 2.49 -22.48
C LEU A 152 -1.03 4.00 -22.46
N ASN A 153 0.20 4.39 -22.13
CA ASN A 153 0.64 5.80 -22.02
C ASN A 153 -0.23 6.60 -21.02
N GLY A 154 -0.54 6.01 -19.87
CA GLY A 154 -1.32 6.66 -18.79
C GLY A 154 -2.84 6.49 -18.89
N GLN A 155 -3.37 5.83 -19.93
CA GLN A 155 -4.81 5.54 -20.02
C GLN A 155 -5.26 4.48 -19.03
N TYR A 156 -4.36 3.61 -18.59
CA TYR A 156 -4.57 2.64 -17.55
C TYR A 156 -3.64 2.92 -16.36
N LEU A 157 -4.19 2.84 -15.16
CA LEU A 157 -3.41 2.89 -13.93
C LEU A 157 -4.12 2.06 -12.84
N GLY A 158 -3.55 0.94 -12.48
CA GLY A 158 -4.14 0.00 -11.54
C GLY A 158 -3.31 -1.26 -11.36
N LEU A 159 -3.92 -2.28 -10.75
CA LEU A 159 -3.32 -3.60 -10.59
C LEU A 159 -3.04 -4.26 -11.95
N ALA A 160 -1.86 -4.86 -12.10
CA ALA A 160 -1.52 -5.62 -13.30
C ALA A 160 -2.45 -6.82 -13.53
N SER A 161 -3.03 -7.39 -12.47
CA SER A 161 -4.03 -8.47 -12.56
C SER A 161 -5.38 -8.04 -13.12
N GLU A 162 -5.65 -6.73 -13.21
CA GLU A 162 -6.90 -6.16 -13.72
C GLU A 162 -6.73 -5.52 -15.12
N PHE A 163 -5.51 -5.57 -15.69
CA PHE A 163 -5.19 -5.08 -17.03
C PHE A 163 -5.66 -6.10 -18.09
#